data_dbf051cf2c8ea7ff426a31c3241e0df5
#
_entry.id   dbf051cf2c8ea7ff426a31c3241e0df5
#
_cell.length_a   1.000
_cell.length_b   1.000
_cell.length_c   1.000
_cell.angle_alpha   90.00
_cell.angle_beta   90.00
_cell.angle_gamma   90.00
#
_symmetry.space_group_name_H-M   'P 1'
#
loop_
_entity.id
_entity.type
_entity.pdbx_description
1 polymer ?
#
loop_
_entity_poly.entity_id
_entity_poly.type
_entity_poly.pdbx_seq_one_letter_code
_entity_poly.pdbx_strand_id
1 'polypeptide(L)'
;LNGLCERNILNDIKKGDIVPSRKSRHFPKITDVRIFKELVKAIYIYKGSHSIRNALRLVLHLPFRAENVCNMKWKYIDFDKKSITIPRNEMKIKDINLQDFCLPLSDEVINILREQEQFSGHQEWVFLGTSNRTPINSESPNKALKIMGFNDETTGRKITMHGFRGTCRSLLDTLDIENKFSFEAKEKLLD
;
A
#
# COMPACT_ATOMS: atom_id res chain seq x y z
N LEU A 1 33.81 20.35 12.67
CA LEU A 1 34.18 20.36 14.09
C LEU A 1 34.60 21.78 14.43
N ASN A 2 33.84 22.48 15.27
CA ASN A 2 34.04 23.91 15.60
C ASN A 2 35.19 24.11 16.63
N GLY A 3 36.25 23.33 16.59
CA GLY A 3 37.43 23.45 17.46
C GLY A 3 37.21 23.09 18.95
N LEU A 4 36.03 22.58 19.29
CA LEU A 4 35.67 22.23 20.69
C LEU A 4 36.04 20.79 21.06
N CYS A 5 36.28 19.92 20.08
CA CYS A 5 36.71 18.54 20.29
C CYS A 5 37.66 18.10 19.17
N GLU A 6 38.74 17.42 19.51
CA GLU A 6 39.72 16.89 18.54
C GLU A 6 39.12 15.73 17.71
N ARG A 7 38.17 14.99 18.30
CA ARG A 7 37.44 13.89 17.61
C ARG A 7 35.99 13.82 18.11
N ASN A 8 35.12 13.24 17.28
CA ASN A 8 33.76 12.93 17.67
C ASN A 8 33.76 11.63 18.47
N ILE A 9 33.59 11.74 19.79
CA ILE A 9 33.56 10.62 20.74
C ILE A 9 32.46 9.62 20.41
N LEU A 10 31.37 10.08 19.76
CA LEU A 10 30.23 9.23 19.37
C LEU A 10 30.55 8.25 18.24
N ASN A 11 31.67 8.47 17.50
CA ASN A 11 32.08 7.54 16.46
C ASN A 11 32.54 6.17 17.00
N ASP A 12 32.99 6.14 18.26
CA ASP A 12 33.45 4.91 18.91
C ASP A 12 32.29 4.11 19.52
N ILE A 13 31.08 4.69 19.54
CA ILE A 13 29.91 4.09 20.15
C ILE A 13 29.02 3.49 19.06
N LYS A 14 28.89 2.17 19.05
CA LYS A 14 27.93 1.51 18.15
C LYS A 14 26.53 1.71 18.69
N LYS A 15 25.62 2.15 17.84
CA LYS A 15 24.21 2.39 18.20
C LYS A 15 23.57 1.18 18.90
N GLY A 16 23.96 -0.04 18.56
CA GLY A 16 23.47 -1.28 19.15
C GLY A 16 23.91 -1.52 20.60
N ASP A 17 25.00 -0.87 21.06
CA ASP A 17 25.53 -1.04 22.42
C ASP A 17 24.75 -0.17 23.42
N ILE A 18 24.10 0.89 22.96
CA ILE A 18 23.36 1.83 23.82
C ILE A 18 21.84 1.62 23.70
N VAL A 19 21.35 1.35 22.50
CA VAL A 19 19.91 1.20 22.23
C VAL A 19 19.63 -0.24 21.78
N PRO A 20 18.94 -1.05 22.61
CA PRO A 20 18.54 -2.38 22.19
C PRO A 20 17.76 -2.28 20.88
N SER A 21 18.12 -3.12 19.89
CA SER A 21 17.39 -3.17 18.63
C SER A 21 15.93 -3.51 18.90
N ARG A 22 15.02 -2.61 18.58
CA ARG A 22 13.59 -2.93 18.64
C ARG A 22 13.35 -4.07 17.67
N LYS A 23 12.77 -5.18 18.16
CA LYS A 23 12.26 -6.24 17.27
C LYS A 23 11.35 -5.60 16.24
N SER A 24 11.64 -5.74 14.96
CA SER A 24 10.78 -5.24 13.89
C SER A 24 9.43 -5.95 14.02
N ARG A 25 8.38 -5.17 14.26
CA ARG A 25 7.01 -5.72 14.22
C ARG A 25 6.54 -5.70 12.78
N HIS A 26 6.28 -6.88 12.23
CA HIS A 26 5.63 -6.98 10.93
C HIS A 26 4.19 -6.45 11.04
N PHE A 27 3.72 -5.79 9.98
CA PHE A 27 2.32 -5.37 9.93
C PHE A 27 1.41 -6.61 9.90
N PRO A 28 0.27 -6.57 10.62
CA PRO A 28 -0.70 -7.66 10.60
C PRO A 28 -1.15 -7.94 9.17
N LYS A 29 -1.13 -9.22 8.80
CA LYS A 29 -1.51 -9.71 7.47
C LYS A 29 -2.42 -10.93 7.61
N ILE A 30 -3.27 -11.17 6.62
CA ILE A 30 -4.12 -12.35 6.53
C ILE A 30 -3.47 -13.33 5.55
N THR A 31 -3.23 -14.56 6.00
CA THR A 31 -2.65 -15.64 5.19
C THR A 31 -3.63 -16.79 4.98
N ASP A 32 -4.70 -16.90 5.79
CA ASP A 32 -5.76 -17.88 5.58
C ASP A 32 -6.67 -17.43 4.43
N VAL A 33 -6.75 -18.26 3.39
CA VAL A 33 -7.53 -17.98 2.17
C VAL A 33 -9.03 -17.81 2.46
N ARG A 34 -9.57 -18.51 3.47
CA ARG A 34 -10.99 -18.42 3.85
C ARG A 34 -11.27 -17.05 4.45
N ILE A 35 -10.44 -16.60 5.40
CA ILE A 35 -10.54 -15.28 6.02
C ILE A 35 -10.33 -14.19 4.96
N PHE A 36 -9.40 -14.40 4.03
CA PHE A 36 -9.17 -13.44 2.93
C PHE A 36 -10.39 -13.30 2.01
N LYS A 37 -11.08 -14.42 1.68
CA LYS A 37 -12.34 -14.36 0.92
C LYS A 37 -13.44 -13.59 1.65
N GLU A 38 -13.53 -13.71 2.98
CA GLU A 38 -14.46 -12.93 3.78
C GLU A 38 -14.10 -11.44 3.77
N LEU A 39 -12.81 -11.11 3.87
CA LEU A 39 -12.32 -9.73 3.75
C LEU A 39 -12.71 -9.12 2.41
N VAL A 40 -12.45 -9.82 1.31
CA VAL A 40 -12.83 -9.37 -0.04
C VAL A 40 -14.33 -9.07 -0.10
N LYS A 41 -15.19 -9.99 0.32
CA LYS A 41 -16.64 -9.78 0.36
C LYS A 41 -17.01 -8.55 1.19
N ALA A 42 -16.43 -8.41 2.39
CA ALA A 42 -16.71 -7.28 3.28
C ALA A 42 -16.34 -5.93 2.63
N ILE A 43 -15.19 -5.87 1.92
CA ILE A 43 -14.77 -4.66 1.20
C ILE A 43 -15.77 -4.29 0.09
N TYR A 44 -16.21 -5.27 -0.71
CA TYR A 44 -17.14 -5.01 -1.82
C TYR A 44 -18.52 -4.54 -1.35
N ILE A 45 -19.00 -5.02 -0.19
CA ILE A 45 -20.30 -4.61 0.38
C ILE A 45 -20.22 -3.43 1.36
N TYR A 46 -19.02 -2.88 1.59
CA TYR A 46 -18.82 -1.77 2.51
C TYR A 46 -19.61 -0.54 2.09
N LYS A 47 -20.53 -0.05 2.97
CA LYS A 47 -21.47 1.04 2.71
C LYS A 47 -20.97 2.43 3.14
N GLY A 48 -19.71 2.55 3.55
CA GLY A 48 -19.12 3.86 3.90
C GLY A 48 -18.70 4.67 2.67
N SER A 49 -17.71 5.55 2.85
CA SER A 49 -17.22 6.42 1.76
C SER A 49 -16.79 5.61 0.52
N HIS A 50 -17.24 6.07 -0.65
CA HIS A 50 -16.85 5.50 -1.96
C HIS A 50 -15.33 5.51 -2.15
N SER A 51 -14.65 6.62 -1.80
CA SER A 51 -13.18 6.71 -1.88
C SER A 51 -12.49 5.65 -1.03
N ILE A 52 -12.97 5.40 0.20
CA ILE A 52 -12.38 4.39 1.09
C ILE A 52 -12.64 2.99 0.55
N ARG A 53 -13.88 2.69 0.10
CA ARG A 53 -14.22 1.39 -0.48
C ARG A 53 -13.38 1.10 -1.71
N ASN A 54 -13.28 2.06 -2.63
CA ASN A 54 -12.55 1.88 -3.88
C ASN A 54 -11.04 1.84 -3.66
N ALA A 55 -10.48 2.57 -2.68
CA ALA A 55 -9.08 2.43 -2.27
C ALA A 55 -8.79 1.03 -1.72
N LEU A 56 -9.69 0.47 -0.90
CA LEU A 56 -9.55 -0.90 -0.39
C LEU A 56 -9.73 -1.95 -1.50
N ARG A 57 -10.65 -1.75 -2.45
CA ARG A 57 -10.76 -2.62 -3.63
C ARG A 57 -9.49 -2.57 -4.48
N LEU A 58 -8.95 -1.38 -4.71
CA LEU A 58 -7.74 -1.20 -5.49
C LEU A 58 -6.54 -1.94 -4.89
N VAL A 59 -6.35 -1.86 -3.57
CA VAL A 59 -5.20 -2.49 -2.89
C VAL A 59 -5.27 -4.02 -2.90
N LEU A 60 -6.43 -4.62 -3.15
CA LEU A 60 -6.55 -6.07 -3.39
C LEU A 60 -5.85 -6.51 -4.68
N HIS A 61 -5.80 -5.63 -5.68
CA HIS A 61 -5.24 -5.90 -7.01
C HIS A 61 -3.85 -5.28 -7.19
N LEU A 62 -3.63 -4.11 -6.56
CA LEU A 62 -2.36 -3.37 -6.61
C LEU A 62 -1.84 -3.20 -5.18
N PRO A 63 -0.91 -4.06 -4.73
CA PRO A 63 -0.41 -4.03 -3.35
C PRO A 63 0.57 -2.87 -3.12
N PHE A 64 0.18 -1.68 -3.48
CA PHE A 64 0.95 -0.45 -3.27
C PHE A 64 1.11 -0.13 -1.79
N ARG A 65 2.09 0.69 -1.46
CA ARG A 65 2.19 1.26 -0.12
C ARG A 65 0.97 2.11 0.17
N ALA A 66 0.52 2.11 1.42
CA ALA A 66 -0.68 2.86 1.84
C ALA A 66 -0.64 4.33 1.39
N GLU A 67 0.53 4.98 1.49
CA GLU A 67 0.73 6.36 1.06
C GLU A 67 0.54 6.51 -0.45
N ASN A 68 1.05 5.58 -1.27
CA ASN A 68 0.91 5.63 -2.73
C ASN A 68 -0.55 5.47 -3.16
N VAL A 69 -1.33 4.64 -2.45
CA VAL A 69 -2.76 4.51 -2.70
C VAL A 69 -3.50 5.79 -2.28
N CYS A 70 -3.26 6.26 -1.05
CA CYS A 70 -3.98 7.42 -0.51
C CYS A 70 -3.67 8.70 -1.30
N ASN A 71 -2.41 8.89 -1.71
CA ASN A 71 -1.95 10.06 -2.46
C ASN A 71 -1.93 9.83 -3.98
N MET A 72 -2.70 8.86 -4.49
CA MET A 72 -2.78 8.61 -5.93
C MET A 72 -3.43 9.79 -6.65
N LYS A 73 -2.85 10.19 -7.78
CA LYS A 73 -3.35 11.30 -8.60
C LYS A 73 -3.83 10.78 -9.95
N TRP A 74 -4.86 11.41 -10.49
CA TRP A 74 -5.39 11.05 -11.80
C TRP A 74 -4.36 11.18 -12.91
N LYS A 75 -3.45 12.15 -12.84
CA LYS A 75 -2.38 12.36 -13.83
C LYS A 75 -1.38 11.20 -13.95
N TYR A 76 -1.37 10.24 -13.00
CA TYR A 76 -0.52 9.05 -13.07
C TYR A 76 -1.15 7.92 -13.88
N ILE A 77 -2.44 8.01 -14.18
CA ILE A 77 -3.24 6.93 -14.78
C ILE A 77 -3.43 7.23 -16.27
N ASP A 78 -2.96 6.29 -17.10
CA ASP A 78 -3.21 6.29 -18.54
C ASP A 78 -4.22 5.18 -18.82
N PHE A 79 -5.47 5.57 -19.08
CA PHE A 79 -6.56 4.63 -19.35
C PHE A 79 -6.41 3.95 -20.72
N ASP A 80 -5.81 4.62 -21.70
CA ASP A 80 -5.66 4.09 -23.05
C ASP A 80 -4.58 3.01 -23.08
N LYS A 81 -3.46 3.26 -22.39
CA LYS A 81 -2.38 2.27 -22.23
C LYS A 81 -2.65 1.28 -21.11
N LYS A 82 -3.73 1.47 -20.34
CA LYS A 82 -4.02 0.69 -19.13
C LYS A 82 -2.80 0.60 -18.21
N SER A 83 -2.23 1.73 -17.85
CA SER A 83 -1.03 1.78 -17.02
C SER A 83 -1.08 2.90 -15.98
N ILE A 84 -0.34 2.72 -14.89
CA ILE A 84 -0.08 3.77 -13.92
C ILE A 84 1.42 4.03 -13.88
N THR A 85 1.79 5.32 -13.91
CA THR A 85 3.19 5.76 -13.81
C THR A 85 3.34 6.73 -12.65
N ILE A 86 4.02 6.30 -11.59
CA ILE A 86 4.29 7.13 -10.41
C ILE A 86 5.72 7.65 -10.51
N PRO A 87 5.93 8.98 -10.48
CA PRO A 87 7.26 9.57 -10.51
C PRO A 87 8.14 9.04 -9.37
N ARG A 88 9.39 8.72 -9.65
CA ARG A 88 10.31 8.13 -8.67
C ARG A 88 10.51 9.01 -7.43
N ASN A 89 10.49 10.31 -7.58
CA ASN A 89 10.60 11.26 -6.47
C ASN A 89 9.39 11.25 -5.50
N GLU A 90 8.26 10.68 -5.93
CA GLU A 90 7.07 10.47 -5.10
C GLU A 90 7.00 9.06 -4.49
N MET A 91 7.94 8.19 -4.85
CA MET A 91 8.11 6.86 -4.26
C MET A 91 8.95 6.92 -2.98
N LYS A 92 8.90 5.85 -2.17
CA LYS A 92 9.70 5.76 -0.93
C LYS A 92 11.20 5.77 -1.23
N ILE A 93 11.64 5.06 -2.26
CA ILE A 93 13.01 5.05 -2.75
C ILE A 93 13.11 6.11 -3.84
N LYS A 94 13.75 7.23 -3.50
CA LYS A 94 13.89 8.41 -4.35
C LYS A 94 15.23 8.45 -5.10
N ASP A 95 15.74 7.29 -5.51
CA ASP A 95 16.99 7.22 -6.25
C ASP A 95 16.78 7.78 -7.66
N ILE A 96 17.50 8.85 -7.99
CA ILE A 96 17.44 9.55 -9.28
C ILE A 96 17.88 8.69 -10.47
N ASN A 97 18.65 7.61 -10.20
CA ASN A 97 19.10 6.69 -11.24
C ASN A 97 18.01 5.64 -11.60
N LEU A 98 16.95 5.54 -10.81
CA LEU A 98 15.83 4.65 -11.08
C LEU A 98 14.78 5.36 -11.92
N GLN A 99 14.25 4.64 -12.91
CA GLN A 99 13.12 5.12 -13.70
C GLN A 99 11.86 5.27 -12.86
N ASP A 100 10.91 6.05 -13.37
CA ASP A 100 9.57 6.13 -12.80
C ASP A 100 8.95 4.74 -12.69
N PHE A 101 8.17 4.56 -11.63
CA PHE A 101 7.51 3.28 -11.39
C PHE A 101 6.31 3.14 -12.31
N CYS A 102 6.40 2.26 -13.29
CA CYS A 102 5.32 1.98 -14.23
C CYS A 102 4.78 0.55 -14.03
N LEU A 103 3.47 0.42 -13.93
CA LEU A 103 2.78 -0.86 -13.77
C LEU A 103 1.56 -0.94 -14.71
N PRO A 104 1.36 -2.07 -15.43
CA PRO A 104 0.14 -2.30 -16.18
C PRO A 104 -1.04 -2.52 -15.24
N LEU A 105 -2.23 -2.08 -15.66
CA LEU A 105 -3.47 -2.19 -14.90
C LEU A 105 -4.37 -3.27 -15.52
N SER A 106 -4.90 -4.15 -14.68
CA SER A 106 -5.91 -5.12 -15.10
C SER A 106 -7.25 -4.42 -15.39
N ASP A 107 -8.13 -5.09 -16.14
CA ASP A 107 -9.46 -4.56 -16.43
C ASP A 107 -10.26 -4.28 -15.16
N GLU A 108 -10.12 -5.11 -14.12
CA GLU A 108 -10.79 -4.87 -12.83
C GLU A 108 -10.30 -3.58 -12.16
N VAL A 109 -9.00 -3.30 -12.21
CA VAL A 109 -8.44 -2.03 -11.69
C VAL A 109 -8.97 -0.84 -12.49
N ILE A 110 -9.02 -0.96 -13.82
CA ILE A 110 -9.61 0.07 -14.70
C ILE A 110 -11.07 0.32 -14.33
N ASN A 111 -11.87 -0.73 -14.10
CA ASN A 111 -13.27 -0.60 -13.69
C ASN A 111 -13.41 0.12 -12.35
N ILE A 112 -12.58 -0.21 -11.36
CA ILE A 112 -12.55 0.48 -10.06
C ILE A 112 -12.21 1.96 -10.23
N LEU A 113 -11.23 2.28 -11.06
CA LEU A 113 -10.80 3.65 -11.31
C LEU A 113 -11.89 4.44 -12.09
N ARG A 114 -12.54 3.82 -13.07
CA ARG A 114 -13.67 4.44 -13.80
C ARG A 114 -14.88 4.70 -12.89
N GLU A 115 -15.19 3.78 -11.97
CA GLU A 115 -16.20 4.03 -10.94
C GLU A 115 -15.80 5.22 -10.05
N GLN A 116 -14.53 5.27 -9.63
CA GLN A 116 -14.03 6.35 -8.78
C GLN A 116 -13.99 7.71 -9.50
N GLU A 117 -13.72 7.71 -10.80
CA GLU A 117 -13.68 8.92 -11.64
C GLU A 117 -14.98 9.73 -11.59
N GLN A 118 -16.13 9.05 -11.45
CA GLN A 118 -17.44 9.70 -11.33
C GLN A 118 -17.55 10.58 -10.08
N PHE A 119 -16.76 10.29 -9.03
CA PHE A 119 -16.79 11.03 -7.76
C PHE A 119 -15.66 12.07 -7.65
N SER A 120 -14.50 11.82 -8.26
CA SER A 120 -13.30 12.63 -8.06
C SER A 120 -12.53 12.97 -9.34
N GLY A 121 -13.04 12.61 -10.53
CA GLY A 121 -12.33 12.82 -11.80
C GLY A 121 -12.04 14.29 -12.13
N HIS A 122 -12.78 15.23 -11.54
CA HIS A 122 -12.56 16.68 -11.66
C HIS A 122 -11.54 17.24 -10.65
N GLN A 123 -10.95 16.40 -9.79
CA GLN A 123 -9.99 16.75 -8.75
C GLN A 123 -8.59 16.23 -9.10
N GLU A 124 -7.59 16.65 -8.35
CA GLU A 124 -6.23 16.15 -8.50
C GLU A 124 -6.08 14.69 -8.02
N TRP A 125 -6.71 14.39 -6.87
CA TRP A 125 -6.56 13.13 -6.16
C TRP A 125 -7.62 12.12 -6.54
N VAL A 126 -7.23 10.86 -6.69
CA VAL A 126 -8.16 9.75 -6.99
C VAL A 126 -9.09 9.50 -5.80
N PHE A 127 -8.56 9.41 -4.60
CA PHE A 127 -9.33 9.11 -3.40
C PHE A 127 -9.40 10.33 -2.49
N LEU A 128 -10.57 10.96 -2.43
CA LEU A 128 -10.80 12.18 -1.67
C LEU A 128 -11.17 11.89 -0.21
N GLY A 129 -10.60 12.68 0.69
CA GLY A 129 -11.00 12.75 2.09
C GLY A 129 -12.33 13.50 2.28
N THR A 130 -12.76 13.64 3.53
CA THR A 130 -14.06 14.23 3.89
C THR A 130 -14.24 15.67 3.41
N SER A 131 -13.15 16.42 3.26
CA SER A 131 -13.19 17.81 2.77
C SER A 131 -13.36 17.93 1.25
N ASN A 132 -13.26 16.84 0.50
CA ASN A 132 -13.20 16.79 -0.97
C ASN A 132 -12.09 17.67 -1.60
N ARG A 133 -11.11 18.10 -0.83
CA ARG A 133 -9.97 18.94 -1.28
C ARG A 133 -8.62 18.27 -1.08
N THR A 134 -8.56 17.31 -0.18
CA THR A 134 -7.34 16.59 0.19
C THR A 134 -7.54 15.09 -0.04
N PRO A 135 -6.46 14.34 -0.23
CA PRO A 135 -6.56 12.89 -0.35
C PRO A 135 -7.06 12.27 0.97
N ILE A 136 -7.49 11.00 0.91
CA ILE A 136 -7.83 10.25 2.13
C ILE A 136 -6.59 10.11 3.02
N ASN A 137 -6.83 10.14 4.33
CA ASN A 137 -5.78 9.79 5.30
C ASN A 137 -5.60 8.27 5.31
N SER A 138 -4.36 7.80 5.43
CA SER A 138 -4.02 6.36 5.50
C SER A 138 -4.69 5.61 6.66
N GLU A 139 -5.09 6.31 7.72
CA GLU A 139 -5.84 5.74 8.84
C GLU A 139 -7.32 5.51 8.52
N SER A 140 -7.88 6.21 7.54
CA SER A 140 -9.31 6.08 7.19
C SER A 140 -9.67 4.69 6.66
N PRO A 141 -8.91 4.07 5.74
CA PRO A 141 -9.11 2.67 5.35
C PRO A 141 -8.90 1.70 6.52
N ASN A 142 -7.96 1.96 7.43
CA ASN A 142 -7.74 1.14 8.61
C ASN A 142 -8.95 1.16 9.57
N LYS A 143 -9.59 2.32 9.74
CA LYS A 143 -10.84 2.43 10.50
C LYS A 143 -11.96 1.65 9.84
N ALA A 144 -12.08 1.70 8.51
CA ALA A 144 -13.07 0.91 7.77
C ALA A 144 -12.84 -0.60 7.96
N LEU A 145 -11.61 -1.08 7.89
CA LEU A 145 -11.25 -2.47 8.16
C LEU A 145 -11.67 -2.90 9.58
N LYS A 146 -11.48 -2.04 10.59
CA LYS A 146 -11.95 -2.29 11.96
C LYS A 146 -13.47 -2.42 12.02
N ILE A 147 -14.21 -1.49 11.38
CA ILE A 147 -15.67 -1.52 11.33
C ILE A 147 -16.19 -2.81 10.67
N MET A 148 -15.48 -3.31 9.65
CA MET A 148 -15.79 -4.57 8.99
C MET A 148 -15.38 -5.82 9.80
N GLY A 149 -14.79 -5.66 11.01
CA GLY A 149 -14.40 -6.76 11.89
C GLY A 149 -13.01 -7.35 11.62
N PHE A 150 -12.15 -6.63 10.88
CA PHE A 150 -10.78 -7.08 10.58
C PHE A 150 -9.74 -6.40 11.47
N ASN A 151 -9.91 -6.49 12.79
CA ASN A 151 -9.03 -5.90 13.80
C ASN A 151 -8.59 -6.86 14.90
N ASP A 152 -8.99 -8.16 14.82
CA ASP A 152 -8.67 -9.16 15.82
C ASP A 152 -7.47 -10.01 15.39
N GLU A 153 -6.38 -9.87 16.13
CA GLU A 153 -5.13 -10.59 15.91
C GLU A 153 -5.20 -12.04 16.38
N THR A 154 -6.01 -12.31 17.41
CA THR A 154 -6.08 -13.63 18.02
C THR A 154 -6.75 -14.65 17.10
N THR A 155 -7.70 -14.20 16.29
CA THR A 155 -8.40 -15.02 15.29
C THR A 155 -7.74 -14.96 13.91
N GLY A 156 -6.62 -14.25 13.74
CA GLY A 156 -5.97 -14.04 12.45
C GLY A 156 -6.74 -13.08 11.52
N ARG A 157 -7.76 -12.40 12.05
CA ARG A 157 -8.62 -11.46 11.28
C ARG A 157 -8.11 -10.02 11.32
N LYS A 158 -6.85 -9.77 11.66
CA LYS A 158 -6.29 -8.43 11.69
C LYS A 158 -5.51 -8.12 10.43
N ILE A 159 -5.88 -7.03 9.79
CA ILE A 159 -5.14 -6.49 8.64
C ILE A 159 -5.14 -4.96 8.69
N THR A 160 -4.12 -4.36 8.09
CA THR A 160 -4.00 -2.92 7.86
C THR A 160 -3.70 -2.68 6.38
N MET A 161 -3.83 -1.44 5.91
CA MET A 161 -3.43 -1.07 4.54
C MET A 161 -2.00 -1.53 4.19
N HIS A 162 -1.07 -1.44 5.14
CA HIS A 162 0.30 -1.95 4.97
C HIS A 162 0.35 -3.49 4.92
N GLY A 163 -0.53 -4.16 5.65
CA GLY A 163 -0.62 -5.62 5.72
C GLY A 163 -1.05 -6.27 4.39
N PHE A 164 -1.76 -5.56 3.52
CA PHE A 164 -2.15 -6.08 2.20
C PHE A 164 -0.93 -6.50 1.35
N ARG A 165 0.17 -5.77 1.43
CA ARG A 165 1.42 -6.14 0.73
C ARG A 165 1.96 -7.47 1.22
N GLY A 166 1.99 -7.67 2.54
CA GLY A 166 2.41 -8.94 3.15
C GLY A 166 1.44 -10.08 2.85
N THR A 167 0.14 -9.79 2.80
CA THR A 167 -0.90 -10.74 2.38
C THR A 167 -0.70 -11.15 0.92
N CYS A 168 -0.56 -10.17 0.02
CA CYS A 168 -0.32 -10.40 -1.39
C CYS A 168 0.92 -11.28 -1.62
N ARG A 169 2.06 -10.94 -0.97
CA ARG A 169 3.28 -11.74 -1.06
C ARG A 169 3.06 -13.19 -0.63
N SER A 170 2.40 -13.39 0.52
CA SER A 170 2.16 -14.73 1.05
C SER A 170 1.20 -15.54 0.17
N LEU A 171 0.17 -14.91 -0.40
CA LEU A 171 -0.76 -15.56 -1.30
C LEU A 171 -0.13 -15.87 -2.66
N LEU A 172 0.70 -14.98 -3.20
CA LEU A 172 1.45 -15.25 -4.44
C LEU A 172 2.35 -16.48 -4.27
N ASP A 173 3.08 -16.58 -3.16
CA ASP A 173 3.93 -17.74 -2.90
C ASP A 173 3.13 -19.04 -2.74
N THR A 174 1.91 -18.95 -2.18
CA THR A 174 1.01 -20.10 -2.00
C THR A 174 0.33 -20.54 -3.30
N LEU A 175 -0.03 -19.58 -4.16
CA LEU A 175 -0.80 -19.84 -5.39
C LEU A 175 0.09 -20.12 -6.60
N ASP A 176 1.34 -19.66 -6.58
CA ASP A 176 2.31 -19.90 -7.65
C ASP A 176 2.99 -21.28 -7.49
N ILE A 177 2.16 -22.33 -7.46
CA ILE A 177 2.59 -23.72 -7.25
C ILE A 177 3.60 -24.18 -8.31
N GLU A 178 3.47 -23.66 -9.53
CA GLU A 178 4.35 -24.00 -10.65
C GLU A 178 5.58 -23.08 -10.75
N ASN A 179 5.78 -22.16 -9.79
CA ASN A 179 6.87 -21.18 -9.79
C ASN A 179 7.00 -20.41 -11.13
N LYS A 180 5.87 -20.03 -11.73
CA LYS A 180 5.82 -19.30 -13.00
C LYS A 180 6.40 -17.88 -12.92
N PHE A 181 6.37 -17.30 -11.72
CA PHE A 181 6.84 -15.94 -11.49
C PHE A 181 8.17 -15.94 -10.76
N SER A 182 9.17 -15.27 -11.35
CA SER A 182 10.47 -15.13 -10.71
C SER A 182 10.37 -14.33 -9.39
N PHE A 183 11.35 -14.52 -8.52
CA PHE A 183 11.44 -13.74 -7.28
C PHE A 183 11.49 -12.23 -7.59
N GLU A 184 12.28 -11.83 -8.59
CA GLU A 184 12.41 -10.43 -9.01
C GLU A 184 11.08 -9.86 -9.51
N ALA A 185 10.26 -10.63 -10.24
CA ALA A 185 8.94 -10.19 -10.70
C ALA A 185 8.01 -9.95 -9.52
N LYS A 186 8.01 -10.84 -8.51
CA LYS A 186 7.23 -10.69 -7.28
C LYS A 186 7.68 -9.48 -6.45
N GLU A 187 9.00 -9.24 -6.35
CA GLU A 187 9.55 -8.06 -5.65
C GLU A 187 9.21 -6.76 -6.40
N LYS A 188 9.32 -6.76 -7.74
CA LYS A 188 9.00 -5.57 -8.55
C LYS A 188 7.54 -5.15 -8.42
N LEU A 189 6.62 -6.09 -8.25
CA LEU A 189 5.21 -5.79 -7.96
C LEU A 189 5.04 -5.07 -6.62
N LEU A 190 5.97 -5.30 -5.69
CA LEU A 190 5.94 -4.78 -4.33
C LEU A 190 6.86 -3.56 -4.11
N ASP A 191 7.54 -3.00 -5.12
CA ASP A 191 8.50 -1.89 -4.98
C ASP A 191 7.91 -0.56 -4.42
#